data_f3474156957a7818ba4e0801362d5ee7
#
_entry.id   f3474156957a7818ba4e0801362d5ee7
#
_cell.length_a   1.000
_cell.length_b   1.000
_cell.length_c   1.000
_cell.angle_alpha   90.00
_cell.angle_beta   90.00
_cell.angle_gamma   90.00
#
_symmetry.space_group_name_H-M   'P 1'
#
loop_
_entity.id
_entity.type
_entity.pdbx_description
1 polymer ?
#
loop_
_entity_poly.entity_id
_entity_poly.type
_entity_poly.pdbx_seq_one_letter_code
_entity_poly.pdbx_strand_id
1 'polypeptide(L)'
;MLAPRASSGTLPTALEVATYAVTLLENDPLFNAGKGAVFTRDGIQQLEASVMVSRGYAKRAAGVLGLQHVKNPVLLAKAILEHGEEDLWGKKGQGHKDDAGDCMESIQVEGGRDDSGTGPQVDVPSAQGHTLLFGASAESLARKYGLELMPTRYFFTQQRWDEHLRSLAREKAGCQTQYLASWSADEYLPQGTTGAVALDSEGVVCCATSTGGLTNKLTGRLGDTPVPGAGYWAEEWEDAVAPAAGHTSSFWARAGEAVRRPGSALEFSGALRELVADCLPTPFLYAPISRTCSPQLTTTRSFATSGTGNGDSFLRVNAARTAAAMARWKGISSAKALTAVTGPDGELQKSAGDRWMVTGEGEGGMIGIESVVVRDAEGNIIDGRSDIIQDHNCPGMFRAWVDDSGKAVFQVWHDGAQARDQGFVGEGCPEDVRSLEKTVVSM
;
A
#
# COMPACT_ATOMS: atom_id res chain seq x y z
N MET A 1 6.77 13.21 -6.85
CA MET A 1 6.18 14.40 -6.19
C MET A 1 6.87 14.55 -4.84
N LEU A 2 7.61 15.62 -4.64
CA LEU A 2 8.13 15.94 -3.31
C LEU A 2 7.00 16.60 -2.53
N ALA A 3 6.67 16.07 -1.34
CA ALA A 3 5.78 16.77 -0.42
C ALA A 3 6.36 18.17 -0.15
N PRO A 4 5.51 19.21 0.04
CA PRO A 4 5.98 20.55 0.38
C PRO A 4 6.84 20.44 1.64
N ARG A 5 8.04 21.06 1.61
CA ARG A 5 8.89 21.16 2.79
C ARG A 5 8.09 21.79 3.92
N ALA A 6 8.13 21.14 5.09
CA ALA A 6 7.61 21.77 6.28
C ALA A 6 8.28 23.13 6.49
N SER A 7 7.56 24.12 6.95
CA SER A 7 8.03 25.48 7.24
C SER A 7 9.21 25.52 8.23
N SER A 8 9.49 24.41 8.91
CA SER A 8 10.60 24.17 9.87
C SER A 8 11.93 23.78 9.23
N GLY A 9 12.01 23.56 7.91
CA GLY A 9 13.21 23.08 7.23
C GLY A 9 13.51 21.60 7.42
N THR A 10 12.71 20.84 8.20
CA THR A 10 12.80 19.39 8.33
C THR A 10 12.20 18.69 7.10
N LEU A 11 12.79 17.55 6.72
CA LEU A 11 12.22 16.70 5.67
C LEU A 11 10.92 16.06 6.17
N PRO A 12 9.92 15.86 5.28
CA PRO A 12 8.69 15.20 5.68
C PRO A 12 8.93 13.73 6.03
N THR A 13 8.13 13.20 6.95
CA THR A 13 8.14 11.79 7.32
C THR A 13 7.58 10.89 6.22
N ALA A 14 7.91 9.60 6.23
CA ALA A 14 7.34 8.63 5.29
C ALA A 14 5.80 8.61 5.33
N LEU A 15 5.20 8.78 6.53
CA LEU A 15 3.75 8.86 6.72
C LEU A 15 3.15 10.08 6.00
N GLU A 16 3.75 11.26 6.15
CA GLU A 16 3.30 12.47 5.48
C GLU A 16 3.40 12.36 3.97
N VAL A 17 4.51 11.82 3.45
CA VAL A 17 4.72 11.65 2.00
C VAL A 17 3.72 10.67 1.39
N ALA A 18 3.57 9.48 1.97
CA ALA A 18 2.66 8.46 1.45
C ALA A 18 1.20 8.93 1.48
N THR A 19 0.76 9.51 2.59
CA THR A 19 -0.63 9.99 2.73
C THR A 19 -0.88 11.20 1.84
N TYR A 20 0.07 12.11 1.67
CA TYR A 20 -0.05 13.22 0.73
C TYR A 20 -0.21 12.74 -0.72
N ALA A 21 0.60 11.78 -1.15
CA ALA A 21 0.49 11.21 -2.48
C ALA A 21 -0.89 10.58 -2.73
N VAL A 22 -1.40 9.79 -1.79
CA VAL A 22 -2.73 9.18 -1.91
C VAL A 22 -3.84 10.24 -1.88
N THR A 23 -3.70 11.31 -1.08
CA THR A 23 -4.66 12.44 -1.06
C THR A 23 -4.80 13.09 -2.44
N LEU A 24 -3.71 13.23 -3.19
CA LEU A 24 -3.76 13.75 -4.56
C LEU A 24 -4.54 12.81 -5.49
N LEU A 25 -4.34 11.49 -5.34
CA LEU A 25 -5.07 10.49 -6.12
C LEU A 25 -6.55 10.43 -5.74
N GLU A 26 -6.90 10.58 -4.45
CA GLU A 26 -8.29 10.66 -3.98
C GLU A 26 -9.04 11.91 -4.49
N ASN A 27 -8.31 13.00 -4.76
CA ASN A 27 -8.89 14.24 -5.28
C ASN A 27 -9.07 14.24 -6.81
N ASP A 28 -8.41 13.33 -7.52
CA ASP A 28 -8.48 13.23 -8.97
C ASP A 28 -9.57 12.24 -9.41
N PRO A 29 -10.59 12.69 -10.19
CA PRO A 29 -11.74 11.87 -10.59
C PRO A 29 -11.38 10.69 -11.51
N LEU A 30 -10.17 10.61 -12.03
CA LEU A 30 -9.72 9.51 -12.89
C LEU A 30 -9.48 8.22 -12.10
N PHE A 31 -9.15 8.33 -10.80
CA PHE A 31 -8.84 7.18 -9.98
C PHE A 31 -10.06 6.62 -9.24
N ASN A 32 -10.03 5.32 -8.94
CA ASN A 32 -11.05 4.66 -8.12
C ASN A 32 -10.75 4.82 -6.63
N ALA A 33 -10.70 6.06 -6.17
CA ALA A 33 -10.50 6.41 -4.77
C ALA A 33 -11.06 7.81 -4.51
N GLY A 34 -11.65 8.07 -3.35
CA GLY A 34 -12.23 9.38 -3.05
C GLY A 34 -13.19 9.85 -4.16
N LYS A 35 -12.89 11.00 -4.79
CA LYS A 35 -13.63 11.52 -5.92
C LYS A 35 -13.37 10.64 -7.15
N GLY A 36 -14.40 10.01 -7.68
CA GLY A 36 -14.26 9.07 -8.80
C GLY A 36 -14.27 7.60 -8.38
N ALA A 37 -14.53 7.33 -7.09
CA ALA A 37 -14.78 5.98 -6.61
C ALA A 37 -15.99 5.34 -7.30
N VAL A 38 -15.93 4.03 -7.49
CA VAL A 38 -17.01 3.23 -8.11
C VAL A 38 -18.24 3.13 -7.20
N PHE A 39 -19.37 2.76 -7.80
CA PHE A 39 -20.64 2.59 -7.10
C PHE A 39 -20.87 1.14 -6.67
N THR A 40 -21.56 0.97 -5.53
CA THR A 40 -22.20 -0.29 -5.13
C THR A 40 -23.40 -0.58 -6.03
N ARG A 41 -23.98 -1.77 -5.91
CA ARG A 41 -25.21 -2.12 -6.62
C ARG A 41 -26.37 -1.18 -6.33
N ASP A 42 -26.42 -0.59 -5.14
CA ASP A 42 -27.47 0.33 -4.71
C ASP A 42 -27.22 1.77 -5.17
N GLY A 43 -26.19 2.01 -5.98
CA GLY A 43 -25.86 3.33 -6.52
C GLY A 43 -25.28 4.28 -5.49
N ILE A 44 -24.67 3.79 -4.41
CA ILE A 44 -23.95 4.56 -3.43
C ILE A 44 -22.44 4.29 -3.50
N GLN A 45 -21.63 5.20 -3.00
CA GLN A 45 -20.19 5.02 -2.91
C GLN A 45 -19.80 4.70 -1.48
N GLN A 46 -18.99 3.67 -1.29
CA GLN A 46 -18.41 3.27 -0.01
C GLN A 46 -16.91 3.21 -0.14
N LEU A 47 -16.23 4.16 0.51
CA LEU A 47 -14.80 4.38 0.41
C LEU A 47 -14.07 3.59 1.49
N GLU A 48 -12.84 3.18 1.17
CA GLU A 48 -11.94 2.44 2.04
C GLU A 48 -10.54 3.04 1.94
N ALA A 49 -9.82 3.12 3.05
CA ALA A 49 -8.40 3.51 3.04
C ALA A 49 -7.66 2.94 4.24
N SER A 50 -6.34 2.93 4.14
CA SER A 50 -5.47 2.43 5.20
C SER A 50 -4.09 3.07 5.17
N VAL A 51 -3.41 3.01 6.32
CA VAL A 51 -2.01 3.41 6.49
C VAL A 51 -1.29 2.49 7.47
N MET A 52 0.00 2.30 7.26
CA MET A 52 0.90 1.63 8.21
C MET A 52 2.32 2.15 8.05
N VAL A 53 3.05 2.29 9.15
CA VAL A 53 4.46 2.66 9.16
C VAL A 53 5.31 1.58 9.83
N SER A 54 6.56 1.46 9.43
CA SER A 54 7.46 0.42 9.96
C SER A 54 7.93 0.68 11.37
N ARG A 55 8.00 1.94 11.80
CA ARG A 55 8.52 2.39 13.11
C ARG A 55 7.65 3.50 13.70
N GLY A 56 7.80 3.72 14.99
CA GLY A 56 7.08 4.74 15.74
C GLY A 56 5.75 4.21 16.28
N TYR A 57 4.94 3.63 15.43
CA TYR A 57 3.65 3.01 15.78
C TYR A 57 3.72 1.48 15.69
N ALA A 58 4.80 0.88 16.05
CA ALA A 58 5.22 -0.51 15.88
C ALA A 58 4.10 -1.53 15.57
N LYS A 59 4.01 -1.93 14.30
CA LYS A 59 2.98 -2.87 13.77
C LYS A 59 1.54 -2.40 13.96
N ARG A 60 1.30 -1.16 14.31
CA ARG A 60 -0.03 -0.58 14.27
C ARG A 60 -0.37 -0.19 12.83
N ALA A 61 -1.59 -0.49 12.48
CA ALA A 61 -2.18 -0.10 11.23
C ALA A 61 -3.51 0.58 11.53
N ALA A 62 -3.95 1.47 10.69
CA ALA A 62 -5.28 2.04 10.73
C ALA A 62 -5.95 1.86 9.37
N GLY A 63 -7.16 1.30 9.39
CA GLY A 63 -8.02 1.14 8.23
C GLY A 63 -9.41 1.70 8.48
N VAL A 64 -9.95 2.35 7.48
CA VAL A 64 -11.30 2.92 7.48
C VAL A 64 -12.08 2.40 6.28
N LEU A 65 -13.36 2.16 6.47
CA LEU A 65 -14.17 1.49 5.47
C LEU A 65 -15.65 1.90 5.57
N GLY A 66 -16.37 1.75 4.45
CA GLY A 66 -17.79 2.09 4.38
C GLY A 66 -18.08 3.58 4.50
N LEU A 67 -17.09 4.44 4.21
CA LEU A 67 -17.24 5.89 4.30
C LEU A 67 -18.00 6.44 3.09
N GLN A 68 -18.83 7.46 3.34
CA GLN A 68 -19.64 8.13 2.32
C GLN A 68 -19.43 9.63 2.26
N HIS A 69 -18.82 10.23 3.29
CA HIS A 69 -18.74 11.68 3.43
C HIS A 69 -17.31 12.20 3.63
N VAL A 70 -16.36 11.38 4.06
CA VAL A 70 -14.98 11.83 4.30
C VAL A 70 -14.29 12.12 2.98
N LYS A 71 -13.90 13.37 2.74
CA LYS A 71 -13.28 13.81 1.49
C LYS A 71 -12.06 12.99 1.11
N ASN A 72 -11.18 12.80 2.08
CA ASN A 72 -9.95 12.04 1.92
C ASN A 72 -9.86 10.92 2.97
N PRO A 73 -10.37 9.73 2.66
CA PRO A 73 -10.31 8.57 3.56
C PRO A 73 -8.94 8.27 4.14
N VAL A 74 -7.87 8.45 3.35
CA VAL A 74 -6.49 8.20 3.81
C VAL A 74 -6.07 9.13 4.95
N LEU A 75 -6.56 10.38 4.97
CA LEU A 75 -6.28 11.31 6.06
C LEU A 75 -6.99 10.91 7.35
N LEU A 76 -8.17 10.28 7.26
CA LEU A 76 -8.82 9.72 8.44
C LEU A 76 -8.04 8.52 8.98
N ALA A 77 -7.58 7.62 8.11
CA ALA A 77 -6.73 6.49 8.53
C ALA A 77 -5.44 7.01 9.21
N LYS A 78 -4.81 8.05 8.66
CA LYS A 78 -3.66 8.73 9.27
C LYS A 78 -3.99 9.27 10.66
N ALA A 79 -5.06 10.05 10.78
CA ALA A 79 -5.47 10.65 12.05
C ALA A 79 -5.77 9.60 13.13
N ILE A 80 -6.45 8.50 12.76
CA ILE A 80 -6.71 7.38 13.68
C ILE A 80 -5.40 6.73 14.15
N LEU A 81 -4.41 6.58 13.27
CA LEU A 81 -3.11 6.04 13.64
C LEU A 81 -2.39 6.96 14.64
N GLU A 82 -2.34 8.26 14.36
CA GLU A 82 -1.64 9.26 15.18
C GLU A 82 -2.32 9.45 16.55
N HIS A 83 -3.63 9.71 16.58
CA HIS A 83 -4.37 9.91 17.83
C HIS A 83 -4.51 8.63 18.65
N GLY A 84 -4.50 7.47 18.03
CA GLY A 84 -4.63 6.20 18.73
C GLY A 84 -3.48 5.89 19.68
N GLU A 85 -2.32 6.49 19.54
CA GLU A 85 -1.24 6.39 20.53
C GLU A 85 -1.62 7.10 21.83
N GLU A 86 -2.24 8.27 21.75
CA GLU A 86 -2.74 9.00 22.92
C GLU A 86 -3.82 8.19 23.64
N ASP A 87 -4.71 7.54 22.88
CA ASP A 87 -5.77 6.69 23.42
C ASP A 87 -5.22 5.48 24.19
N LEU A 88 -4.11 4.88 23.72
CA LEU A 88 -3.52 3.70 24.32
C LEU A 88 -2.67 4.00 25.57
N TRP A 89 -1.95 5.13 25.55
CA TRP A 89 -1.02 5.47 26.63
C TRP A 89 -1.59 6.47 27.65
N GLY A 90 -2.77 7.03 27.37
CA GLY A 90 -3.32 8.17 28.08
C GLY A 90 -2.56 9.47 27.77
N LYS A 91 -3.16 10.59 28.11
CA LYS A 91 -2.46 11.90 28.00
C LYS A 91 -1.29 11.92 28.98
N LYS A 92 -0.07 11.85 28.49
CA LYS A 92 1.11 12.11 29.29
C LYS A 92 1.03 13.52 29.86
N GLY A 93 0.66 13.66 31.14
CA GLY A 93 0.85 14.91 31.87
C GLY A 93 -0.34 15.56 32.55
N GLN A 94 -1.52 14.96 32.65
CA GLN A 94 -2.51 15.39 33.62
C GLN A 94 -2.58 14.36 34.75
N GLY A 95 -1.97 14.70 35.89
CA GLY A 95 -2.07 13.93 37.12
C GLY A 95 -3.55 13.66 37.43
N HIS A 96 -3.86 12.39 37.59
CA HIS A 96 -5.14 11.95 38.12
C HIS A 96 -5.35 12.64 39.46
N LYS A 97 -6.18 13.67 39.49
CA LYS A 97 -6.90 14.01 40.69
C LYS A 97 -8.13 13.11 40.71
N ASP A 98 -8.14 12.27 41.75
CA ASP A 98 -9.26 11.42 42.11
C ASP A 98 -10.52 12.27 42.29
N ASP A 99 -11.33 12.36 41.25
CA ASP A 99 -12.73 12.73 41.33
C ASP A 99 -13.56 11.52 40.87
N ALA A 100 -13.65 10.53 41.78
CA ALA A 100 -14.70 9.53 41.76
C ALA A 100 -16.01 10.20 42.20
N GLY A 101 -16.61 10.92 41.30
CA GLY A 101 -17.89 11.64 41.48
C GLY A 101 -18.74 11.50 40.25
N ASP A 102 -19.68 10.56 40.34
CA ASP A 102 -20.99 10.59 39.66
C ASP A 102 -21.01 10.82 38.13
N CYS A 103 -20.79 9.78 37.35
CA CYS A 103 -21.10 9.74 35.92
C CYS A 103 -22.14 8.67 35.59
N MET A 104 -23.34 8.82 36.16
CA MET A 104 -24.54 8.21 35.59
C MET A 104 -25.45 9.34 35.08
N GLU A 105 -25.00 10.09 34.08
CA GLU A 105 -25.91 10.86 33.23
C GLU A 105 -26.32 10.00 32.04
N SER A 106 -27.61 9.81 31.96
CA SER A 106 -28.35 9.07 30.95
C SER A 106 -27.90 9.43 29.54
N ILE A 107 -27.37 8.43 28.82
CA ILE A 107 -27.12 8.48 27.37
C ILE A 107 -28.50 8.62 26.71
N GLN A 108 -28.88 9.81 26.37
CA GLN A 108 -29.96 10.05 25.41
C GLN A 108 -29.37 9.89 24.03
N VAL A 109 -29.61 8.74 23.38
CA VAL A 109 -29.34 8.55 21.96
C VAL A 109 -30.43 9.33 21.19
N GLU A 110 -30.24 10.63 21.05
CA GLU A 110 -31.00 11.41 20.08
C GLU A 110 -30.45 11.12 18.70
N GLY A 111 -31.08 10.21 17.96
CA GLY A 111 -30.87 10.01 16.53
C GLY A 111 -31.35 11.20 15.72
N GLY A 112 -30.68 12.35 15.88
CA GLY A 112 -30.91 13.52 15.05
C GLY A 112 -30.39 13.30 13.65
N ARG A 113 -31.26 13.33 12.64
CA ARG A 113 -30.85 13.55 11.25
C ARG A 113 -30.33 14.98 11.17
N ASP A 114 -29.03 15.10 10.88
CA ASP A 114 -28.43 16.39 10.56
C ASP A 114 -28.92 16.86 9.18
N ASP A 115 -29.59 17.99 9.11
CA ASP A 115 -30.03 18.65 7.87
C ASP A 115 -28.85 19.10 6.98
N SER A 116 -27.60 19.00 7.43
CA SER A 116 -26.39 19.34 6.68
C SER A 116 -26.05 18.33 5.56
N GLY A 117 -26.72 17.17 5.50
CA GLY A 117 -26.49 16.15 4.49
C GLY A 117 -25.17 15.37 4.63
N THR A 118 -24.53 15.44 5.80
CA THR A 118 -23.22 14.83 6.08
C THR A 118 -23.29 13.53 6.89
N GLY A 119 -24.48 12.90 6.98
CA GLY A 119 -24.70 11.59 7.60
C GLY A 119 -24.96 11.64 9.11
N PRO A 120 -25.33 10.50 9.73
CA PRO A 120 -25.70 10.45 11.15
C PRO A 120 -24.50 10.75 12.05
N GLN A 121 -24.74 11.53 13.10
CA GLN A 121 -23.74 11.78 14.14
C GLN A 121 -23.85 10.68 15.20
N VAL A 122 -22.72 10.05 15.51
CA VAL A 122 -22.57 9.04 16.56
C VAL A 122 -21.63 9.63 17.61
N ASP A 123 -21.95 9.44 18.88
CA ASP A 123 -21.02 9.79 19.96
C ASP A 123 -19.83 8.83 19.96
N VAL A 124 -18.64 9.40 19.73
CA VAL A 124 -17.39 8.65 19.66
C VAL A 124 -16.32 9.36 20.48
N PRO A 125 -15.98 8.83 21.66
CA PRO A 125 -15.01 9.47 22.54
C PRO A 125 -13.60 9.52 21.92
N SER A 126 -13.19 8.45 21.25
CA SER A 126 -11.90 8.31 20.56
C SER A 126 -11.92 7.10 19.63
N ALA A 127 -10.82 6.86 18.92
CA ALA A 127 -10.62 5.62 18.16
C ALA A 127 -10.32 4.40 19.05
N GLN A 128 -10.08 4.59 20.35
CA GLN A 128 -9.80 3.53 21.35
C GLN A 128 -8.68 2.56 20.93
N GLY A 129 -7.74 3.01 20.08
CA GLY A 129 -6.69 2.18 19.53
C GLY A 129 -7.15 1.11 18.53
N HIS A 130 -8.40 1.16 18.07
CA HIS A 130 -8.94 0.18 17.11
C HIS A 130 -8.24 0.30 15.75
N THR A 131 -7.95 -0.86 15.15
CA THR A 131 -7.29 -0.95 13.84
C THR A 131 -8.24 -0.66 12.68
N LEU A 132 -9.51 -1.10 12.78
CA LEU A 132 -10.49 -0.98 11.71
C LEU A 132 -11.76 -0.30 12.24
N LEU A 133 -12.21 0.75 11.53
CA LEU A 133 -13.41 1.48 11.87
C LEU A 133 -14.30 1.67 10.65
N PHE A 134 -15.61 1.40 10.84
CA PHE A 134 -16.61 1.38 9.77
C PHE A 134 -17.62 2.54 9.89
N GLY A 135 -17.96 3.13 8.74
CA GLY A 135 -19.16 3.94 8.55
C GLY A 135 -19.28 5.13 9.49
N ALA A 136 -20.47 5.31 10.11
CA ALA A 136 -20.83 6.50 10.88
C ALA A 136 -19.88 6.80 12.04
N SER A 137 -19.38 5.80 12.75
CA SER A 137 -18.41 5.98 13.84
C SER A 137 -17.08 6.54 13.34
N ALA A 138 -16.59 6.02 12.21
CA ALA A 138 -15.38 6.54 11.58
C ALA A 138 -15.58 7.98 11.08
N GLU A 139 -16.73 8.31 10.49
CA GLU A 139 -17.06 9.67 10.04
C GLU A 139 -17.24 10.65 11.21
N SER A 140 -17.74 10.18 12.35
CA SER A 140 -17.80 11.00 13.57
C SER A 140 -16.39 11.33 14.10
N LEU A 141 -15.44 10.40 14.01
CA LEU A 141 -14.05 10.69 14.30
C LEU A 141 -13.44 11.68 13.30
N ALA A 142 -13.79 11.58 12.00
CA ALA A 142 -13.33 12.56 11.03
C ALA A 142 -13.75 13.99 11.41
N ARG A 143 -15.00 14.18 11.85
CA ARG A 143 -15.47 15.49 12.39
C ARG A 143 -14.65 15.92 13.61
N LYS A 144 -14.46 15.00 14.54
CA LYS A 144 -13.71 15.26 15.78
C LYS A 144 -12.27 15.68 15.51
N TYR A 145 -11.64 15.08 14.51
CA TYR A 145 -10.26 15.41 14.10
C TYR A 145 -10.18 16.60 13.13
N GLY A 146 -11.30 17.26 12.83
CA GLY A 146 -11.35 18.44 11.97
C GLY A 146 -11.13 18.17 10.49
N LEU A 147 -11.38 16.92 10.04
CA LEU A 147 -11.25 16.56 8.64
C LEU A 147 -12.46 17.02 7.81
N GLU A 148 -12.23 17.30 6.55
CA GLU A 148 -13.24 17.80 5.63
C GLU A 148 -14.25 16.70 5.26
N LEU A 149 -15.53 16.99 5.48
CA LEU A 149 -16.65 16.13 5.09
C LEU A 149 -17.37 16.75 3.91
N MET A 150 -17.74 15.90 2.94
CA MET A 150 -18.39 16.29 1.71
C MET A 150 -19.74 15.60 1.56
N PRO A 151 -20.72 16.27 0.91
CA PRO A 151 -21.95 15.58 0.53
C PRO A 151 -21.61 14.46 -0.51
N THR A 152 -22.41 13.40 -0.52
CA THR A 152 -22.19 12.23 -1.38
C THR A 152 -22.02 12.58 -2.87
N ARG A 153 -22.71 13.64 -3.35
CA ARG A 153 -22.56 14.16 -4.72
C ARG A 153 -21.13 14.61 -5.08
N TYR A 154 -20.28 14.91 -4.10
CA TYR A 154 -18.87 15.28 -4.35
C TYR A 154 -18.08 14.14 -5.01
N PHE A 155 -18.36 12.91 -4.63
CA PHE A 155 -17.65 11.72 -5.11
C PHE A 155 -18.17 11.25 -6.48
N PHE A 156 -19.33 11.74 -6.88
CA PHE A 156 -19.98 11.38 -8.13
C PHE A 156 -19.17 11.84 -9.35
N THR A 157 -19.00 10.93 -10.31
CA THR A 157 -18.58 11.27 -11.68
C THR A 157 -19.53 10.60 -12.67
N GLN A 158 -19.85 11.31 -13.76
CA GLN A 158 -20.74 10.76 -14.79
C GLN A 158 -20.18 9.48 -15.39
N GLN A 159 -18.86 9.44 -15.60
CA GLN A 159 -18.17 8.27 -16.13
C GLN A 159 -18.42 7.03 -15.26
N ARG A 160 -18.19 7.11 -13.92
CA ARG A 160 -18.42 5.98 -13.01
C ARG A 160 -19.88 5.57 -12.93
N TRP A 161 -20.78 6.52 -13.05
CA TRP A 161 -22.20 6.23 -13.11
C TRP A 161 -22.56 5.46 -14.38
N ASP A 162 -22.05 5.86 -15.53
CA ASP A 162 -22.27 5.16 -16.81
C ASP A 162 -21.68 3.75 -16.80
N GLU A 163 -20.49 3.56 -16.18
CA GLU A 163 -19.88 2.24 -15.97
C GLU A 163 -20.77 1.35 -15.09
N HIS A 164 -21.30 1.89 -13.99
CA HIS A 164 -22.23 1.22 -13.09
C HIS A 164 -23.47 0.71 -13.84
N LEU A 165 -24.13 1.60 -14.60
CA LEU A 165 -25.34 1.26 -15.37
C LEU A 165 -25.06 0.24 -16.48
N ARG A 166 -23.96 0.40 -17.23
CA ARG A 166 -23.55 -0.54 -18.29
C ARG A 166 -23.29 -1.93 -17.72
N SER A 167 -22.60 -2.02 -16.60
CA SER A 167 -22.30 -3.30 -15.96
C SER A 167 -23.58 -4.00 -15.47
N LEU A 168 -24.52 -3.27 -14.85
CA LEU A 168 -25.82 -3.83 -14.46
C LEU A 168 -26.66 -4.29 -15.67
N ALA A 169 -26.62 -3.55 -16.78
CA ALA A 169 -27.34 -3.92 -18.01
C ALA A 169 -26.75 -5.20 -18.63
N ARG A 170 -25.46 -5.35 -18.69
CA ARG A 170 -24.77 -6.57 -19.17
C ARG A 170 -25.15 -7.79 -18.33
N GLU A 171 -25.16 -7.64 -17.00
CA GLU A 171 -25.56 -8.71 -16.09
C GLU A 171 -27.00 -9.16 -16.34
N LYS A 172 -27.95 -8.21 -16.48
CA LYS A 172 -29.35 -8.48 -16.78
C LYS A 172 -29.57 -9.16 -18.17
N ALA A 173 -28.70 -8.88 -19.12
CA ALA A 173 -28.74 -9.51 -20.45
C ALA A 173 -28.20 -10.95 -20.46
N GLY A 174 -27.82 -11.50 -19.29
CA GLY A 174 -27.26 -12.85 -19.19
C GLY A 174 -25.84 -12.98 -19.77
N CYS A 175 -25.24 -11.88 -20.22
CA CYS A 175 -23.82 -11.85 -20.43
C CYS A 175 -23.19 -12.08 -19.06
N GLN A 176 -22.71 -13.28 -18.78
CA GLN A 176 -21.80 -13.50 -17.66
C GLN A 176 -20.55 -12.68 -17.96
N THR A 177 -20.65 -11.41 -17.71
CA THR A 177 -19.47 -10.57 -17.68
C THR A 177 -18.69 -11.05 -16.47
N GLN A 178 -17.69 -11.80 -16.80
CA GLN A 178 -16.56 -12.03 -15.93
C GLN A 178 -16.33 -10.75 -15.14
N TYR A 179 -16.29 -10.87 -13.85
CA TYR A 179 -15.81 -9.82 -12.98
C TYR A 179 -14.32 -9.62 -13.30
N LEU A 180 -14.03 -8.98 -14.43
CA LEU A 180 -12.68 -8.51 -14.73
C LEU A 180 -12.37 -7.46 -13.67
N ALA A 181 -11.59 -7.87 -12.69
CA ALA A 181 -11.45 -7.21 -11.40
C ALA A 181 -10.90 -5.80 -11.50
N SER A 182 -10.18 -5.45 -12.55
CA SER A 182 -9.46 -4.19 -12.56
C SER A 182 -9.35 -3.52 -13.93
N TRP A 183 -9.65 -4.21 -15.02
CA TRP A 183 -9.44 -3.63 -16.34
C TRP A 183 -10.26 -4.28 -17.44
N SER A 184 -10.90 -3.47 -18.26
CA SER A 184 -11.57 -3.86 -19.49
C SER A 184 -10.86 -3.17 -20.66
N ALA A 185 -10.47 -3.94 -21.68
CA ALA A 185 -9.87 -3.40 -22.90
C ALA A 185 -10.75 -2.33 -23.57
N ASP A 186 -12.06 -2.43 -23.39
CA ASP A 186 -13.04 -1.51 -23.95
C ASP A 186 -13.26 -0.25 -23.12
N GLU A 187 -12.78 -0.20 -21.89
CA GLU A 187 -13.08 0.88 -20.93
C GLU A 187 -11.91 1.80 -20.60
N TYR A 188 -10.76 1.59 -21.17
CA TYR A 188 -9.57 2.48 -21.12
C TYR A 188 -9.05 2.92 -19.75
N LEU A 189 -9.75 2.64 -18.64
CA LEU A 189 -9.37 3.11 -17.31
C LEU A 189 -9.29 1.95 -16.32
N PRO A 190 -8.15 1.76 -15.68
CA PRO A 190 -8.02 0.78 -14.62
C PRO A 190 -8.89 1.19 -13.45
N GLN A 191 -9.74 0.28 -13.00
CA GLN A 191 -10.58 0.45 -11.80
C GLN A 191 -9.85 0.01 -10.54
N GLY A 192 -8.52 0.04 -10.57
CA GLY A 192 -7.68 -0.45 -9.48
C GLY A 192 -7.65 0.47 -8.27
N THR A 193 -7.28 -0.12 -7.14
CA THR A 193 -6.94 0.57 -5.92
C THR A 193 -5.75 1.51 -6.13
N THR A 194 -5.75 2.67 -5.51
CA THR A 194 -4.62 3.59 -5.48
C THR A 194 -3.77 3.36 -4.23
N GLY A 195 -2.47 3.56 -4.33
CA GLY A 195 -1.60 3.44 -3.18
C GLY A 195 -0.27 4.14 -3.38
N ALA A 196 0.42 4.38 -2.27
CA ALA A 196 1.75 4.92 -2.24
C ALA A 196 2.60 4.25 -1.17
N VAL A 197 3.88 4.12 -1.44
CA VAL A 197 4.91 3.74 -0.49
C VAL A 197 5.96 4.84 -0.41
N ALA A 198 6.47 5.09 0.77
CA ALA A 198 7.45 6.16 1.00
C ALA A 198 8.53 5.70 1.97
N LEU A 199 9.72 6.27 1.80
CA LEU A 199 10.88 6.12 2.68
C LEU A 199 11.33 7.51 3.10
N ASP A 200 11.61 7.72 4.38
CA ASP A 200 12.17 8.96 4.90
C ASP A 200 13.68 8.88 5.20
N SER A 201 14.25 10.00 5.61
CA SER A 201 15.67 10.12 5.93
C SER A 201 16.14 9.25 7.11
N GLU A 202 15.21 8.80 7.94
CA GLU A 202 15.49 7.95 9.10
C GLU A 202 15.45 6.45 8.77
N GLY A 203 15.13 6.09 7.51
CA GLY A 203 14.95 4.72 7.07
C GLY A 203 13.60 4.12 7.44
N VAL A 204 12.63 4.95 7.86
CA VAL A 204 11.26 4.52 8.11
C VAL A 204 10.53 4.39 6.79
N VAL A 205 9.79 3.31 6.61
CA VAL A 205 8.93 3.11 5.44
C VAL A 205 7.45 3.17 5.83
N CYS A 206 6.65 3.69 4.92
CA CYS A 206 5.20 3.80 5.07
C CYS A 206 4.49 3.29 3.81
N CYS A 207 3.33 2.70 4.00
CA CYS A 207 2.36 2.44 2.94
C CYS A 207 1.02 3.11 3.27
N ALA A 208 0.37 3.61 2.22
CA ALA A 208 -0.98 4.17 2.26
C ALA A 208 -1.75 3.65 1.05
N THR A 209 -3.01 3.28 1.25
CA THR A 209 -3.84 2.64 0.22
C THR A 209 -5.26 3.19 0.30
N SER A 210 -5.93 3.42 -0.83
CA SER A 210 -7.31 3.94 -0.88
C SER A 210 -8.07 3.43 -2.10
N THR A 211 -9.36 3.15 -1.93
CA THR A 211 -10.21 2.65 -3.02
C THR A 211 -11.71 2.88 -2.78
N GLY A 212 -12.49 2.84 -3.87
CA GLY A 212 -13.94 2.61 -3.87
C GLY A 212 -14.31 1.13 -3.93
N GLY A 213 -13.35 0.22 -4.09
CA GLY A 213 -13.58 -1.24 -4.25
C GLY A 213 -13.96 -1.63 -5.68
N LEU A 214 -14.79 -2.66 -5.83
CA LEU A 214 -15.24 -3.18 -7.11
C LEU A 214 -16.53 -2.49 -7.58
N THR A 215 -16.64 -2.23 -8.88
CA THR A 215 -17.88 -1.75 -9.49
C THR A 215 -19.02 -2.73 -9.21
N ASN A 216 -20.17 -2.19 -8.81
CA ASN A 216 -21.35 -2.96 -8.43
C ASN A 216 -21.13 -3.98 -7.29
N LYS A 217 -20.13 -3.76 -6.44
CA LYS A 217 -20.01 -4.52 -5.19
C LYS A 217 -21.30 -4.45 -4.38
N LEU A 218 -21.59 -5.48 -3.60
CA LEU A 218 -22.69 -5.41 -2.64
C LEU A 218 -22.42 -4.31 -1.62
N THR A 219 -23.44 -3.56 -1.25
CA THR A 219 -23.34 -2.60 -0.15
C THR A 219 -22.91 -3.33 1.12
N GLY A 220 -21.85 -2.84 1.76
CA GLY A 220 -21.24 -3.50 2.93
C GLY A 220 -20.17 -4.55 2.59
N ARG A 221 -19.88 -4.83 1.32
CA ARG A 221 -18.72 -5.66 0.96
C ARG A 221 -17.43 -4.94 1.34
N LEU A 222 -16.55 -5.64 2.02
CA LEU A 222 -15.23 -5.17 2.43
C LEU A 222 -14.17 -5.76 1.51
N GLY A 223 -13.26 -4.91 1.02
CA GLY A 223 -12.10 -5.32 0.24
C GLY A 223 -10.88 -5.62 1.10
N ASP A 224 -9.76 -5.81 0.44
CA ASP A 224 -8.45 -6.01 1.04
C ASP A 224 -7.81 -4.71 1.54
N THR A 225 -8.18 -3.59 0.94
CA THR A 225 -7.56 -2.28 1.16
C THR A 225 -7.50 -1.87 2.63
N PRO A 226 -8.55 -2.00 3.46
CA PRO A 226 -8.46 -1.62 4.87
C PRO A 226 -7.85 -2.72 5.75
N VAL A 227 -7.63 -3.93 5.23
CA VAL A 227 -7.24 -5.10 6.02
C VAL A 227 -5.72 -5.23 6.10
N PRO A 228 -5.11 -5.07 7.31
CA PRO A 228 -3.68 -5.22 7.49
C PRO A 228 -3.19 -6.61 7.04
N GLY A 229 -2.17 -6.59 6.19
CA GLY A 229 -1.58 -7.82 5.65
C GLY A 229 -2.21 -8.32 4.38
N ALA A 230 -3.44 -7.92 4.04
CA ALA A 230 -4.05 -8.23 2.76
C ALA A 230 -3.65 -7.20 1.69
N GLY A 231 -4.21 -5.99 1.72
CA GLY A 231 -3.95 -4.95 0.74
C GLY A 231 -2.69 -4.13 1.00
N TYR A 232 -2.19 -4.13 2.21
CA TYR A 232 -1.04 -3.33 2.61
C TYR A 232 -0.30 -3.92 3.81
N TRP A 233 1.00 -3.58 3.93
CA TRP A 233 1.82 -3.94 5.09
C TRP A 233 3.06 -3.07 5.18
N ALA A 234 3.49 -2.71 6.40
CA ALA A 234 4.78 -2.09 6.66
C ALA A 234 5.38 -2.65 7.97
N GLU A 235 6.63 -3.06 7.93
CA GLU A 235 7.35 -3.49 9.11
C GLU A 235 8.86 -3.28 8.96
N GLU A 236 9.56 -3.28 10.08
CA GLU A 236 11.02 -3.37 10.14
C GLU A 236 11.43 -4.48 11.10
N TRP A 237 12.63 -4.99 10.90
CA TRP A 237 13.25 -5.99 11.76
C TRP A 237 14.76 -5.85 11.74
N GLU A 238 15.39 -6.28 12.80
CA GLU A 238 16.84 -6.42 12.84
C GLU A 238 17.24 -7.72 12.18
N ASP A 239 18.18 -7.66 11.24
CA ASP A 239 18.82 -8.86 10.72
C ASP A 239 19.67 -9.44 11.84
N ALA A 240 19.42 -10.69 12.21
CA ALA A 240 20.24 -11.36 13.21
C ALA A 240 21.70 -11.33 12.75
N VAL A 241 22.54 -10.62 13.50
CA VAL A 241 23.98 -10.73 13.35
C VAL A 241 24.33 -12.18 13.64
N ALA A 242 24.72 -12.95 12.61
CA ALA A 242 25.22 -14.27 12.86
C ALA A 242 26.39 -14.14 13.85
N PRO A 243 26.37 -14.92 14.96
CA PRO A 243 27.54 -14.94 15.83
C PRO A 243 28.76 -15.21 14.97
N ALA A 244 29.83 -14.42 15.17
CA ALA A 244 31.06 -14.61 14.46
C ALA A 244 31.48 -16.07 14.65
N ALA A 245 31.33 -16.89 13.59
CA ALA A 245 31.74 -18.28 13.63
C ALA A 245 33.24 -18.27 13.92
N GLY A 246 33.59 -18.87 15.03
CA GLY A 246 34.98 -19.00 15.44
C GLY A 246 35.85 -19.53 14.28
N HIS A 247 37.05 -19.09 14.22
CA HIS A 247 38.07 -19.14 13.17
C HIS A 247 38.41 -20.51 12.53
N THR A 248 37.44 -21.35 12.14
CA THR A 248 37.75 -22.64 11.46
C THR A 248 36.82 -23.02 10.32
N SER A 249 36.04 -22.14 9.74
CA SER A 249 35.23 -22.51 8.59
C SER A 249 36.05 -22.51 7.29
N SER A 250 36.07 -23.68 6.58
CA SER A 250 36.73 -23.81 5.28
C SER A 250 36.15 -22.79 4.27
N PHE A 251 36.94 -22.42 3.26
CA PHE A 251 36.53 -21.56 2.15
C PHE A 251 35.18 -21.97 1.56
N TRP A 252 34.94 -23.27 1.42
CA TRP A 252 33.70 -23.82 0.86
C TRP A 252 32.49 -23.69 1.79
N ALA A 253 32.71 -23.73 3.11
CA ALA A 253 31.64 -23.45 4.07
C ALA A 253 31.25 -21.97 4.05
N ARG A 254 32.23 -21.05 3.91
CA ARG A 254 32.00 -19.61 3.74
C ARG A 254 31.29 -19.28 2.42
N ALA A 255 31.67 -19.93 1.33
CA ALA A 255 30.99 -19.78 0.04
C ALA A 255 29.55 -20.30 0.10
N GLY A 256 29.31 -21.44 0.75
CA GLY A 256 27.96 -21.99 0.95
C GLY A 256 27.09 -21.12 1.86
N GLU A 257 27.69 -20.45 2.85
CA GLU A 257 26.97 -19.53 3.72
C GLU A 257 26.69 -18.18 3.03
N ALA A 258 27.64 -17.69 2.22
CA ALA A 258 27.45 -16.52 1.36
C ALA A 258 26.31 -16.72 0.35
N VAL A 259 26.13 -17.94 -0.14
CA VAL A 259 25.02 -18.32 -1.04
C VAL A 259 23.68 -18.41 -0.30
N ARG A 260 23.70 -18.84 0.96
CA ARG A 260 22.47 -19.03 1.77
C ARG A 260 21.99 -17.77 2.47
N ARG A 261 22.88 -16.80 2.68
CA ARG A 261 22.55 -15.52 3.34
C ARG A 261 22.73 -14.40 2.36
N PRO A 262 21.63 -13.75 1.94
CA PRO A 262 21.74 -12.53 1.17
C PRO A 262 22.60 -11.57 1.95
N GLY A 263 23.72 -11.22 1.38
CA GLY A 263 24.43 -10.14 1.93
C GLY A 263 25.84 -10.32 2.40
N SER A 264 26.55 -11.38 2.15
CA SER A 264 27.98 -11.43 2.43
C SER A 264 28.84 -11.07 1.22
N ALA A 265 29.36 -9.85 1.24
CA ALA A 265 30.68 -9.47 0.69
C ALA A 265 30.91 -9.63 -0.83
N LEU A 266 30.00 -9.15 -1.70
CA LEU A 266 30.36 -8.82 -3.07
C LEU A 266 29.76 -7.46 -3.44
N GLU A 267 30.57 -6.42 -3.37
CA GLU A 267 30.24 -5.14 -3.95
C GLU A 267 30.33 -5.22 -5.48
N PHE A 268 29.20 -5.10 -6.18
CA PHE A 268 29.17 -4.89 -7.60
C PHE A 268 28.79 -3.45 -7.90
N SER A 269 29.51 -2.82 -8.84
CA SER A 269 29.06 -1.53 -9.39
C SER A 269 27.66 -1.68 -10.01
N GLY A 270 26.84 -0.62 -9.99
CA GLY A 270 25.44 -0.67 -10.44
C GLY A 270 25.23 -1.34 -11.81
N ALA A 271 26.09 -1.06 -12.81
CA ALA A 271 26.00 -1.66 -14.13
C ALA A 271 26.30 -3.17 -14.16
N LEU A 272 27.22 -3.63 -13.31
CA LEU A 272 27.52 -5.07 -13.18
C LEU A 272 26.41 -5.81 -12.43
N ARG A 273 25.74 -5.11 -11.53
CA ARG A 273 24.60 -5.59 -10.76
C ARG A 273 23.41 -5.92 -11.67
N GLU A 274 23.09 -5.03 -12.62
CA GLU A 274 22.02 -5.28 -13.60
C GLU A 274 22.36 -6.45 -14.52
N LEU A 275 23.59 -6.53 -15.02
CA LEU A 275 24.02 -7.62 -15.91
C LEU A 275 24.00 -8.99 -15.21
N VAL A 276 24.27 -9.02 -13.90
CA VAL A 276 24.35 -10.25 -13.10
C VAL A 276 22.96 -10.62 -12.54
N ALA A 277 22.04 -9.65 -12.40
CA ALA A 277 20.67 -9.89 -11.93
C ALA A 277 19.92 -10.89 -12.81
N ASP A 278 20.13 -10.82 -14.11
CA ASP A 278 19.48 -11.72 -15.09
C ASP A 278 20.10 -13.14 -15.14
N CYS A 279 21.31 -13.31 -14.61
CA CYS A 279 22.09 -14.55 -14.77
C CYS A 279 22.35 -15.31 -13.48
N LEU A 280 22.16 -14.72 -12.30
CA LEU A 280 22.49 -15.37 -11.02
C LEU A 280 21.28 -15.40 -10.07
N PRO A 281 21.19 -16.45 -9.22
CA PRO A 281 20.18 -16.48 -8.17
C PRO A 281 20.27 -15.25 -7.28
N THR A 282 19.16 -14.61 -7.04
CA THR A 282 18.96 -13.37 -6.24
C THR A 282 19.79 -13.22 -4.95
N PRO A 283 20.17 -14.30 -4.22
CA PRO A 283 21.01 -14.19 -3.05
C PRO A 283 22.34 -13.48 -3.25
N PHE A 284 22.90 -13.52 -4.46
CA PHE A 284 24.18 -12.86 -4.75
C PHE A 284 24.09 -11.34 -4.91
N LEU A 285 22.89 -10.84 -5.20
CA LEU A 285 22.64 -9.42 -5.38
C LEU A 285 22.32 -8.71 -4.07
N TYR A 286 22.07 -9.52 -3.05
CA TYR A 286 21.69 -9.05 -1.73
C TYR A 286 22.91 -8.96 -0.81
N ALA A 287 23.94 -8.23 -1.26
CA ALA A 287 25.09 -8.02 -0.41
C ALA A 287 24.74 -7.06 0.74
N PRO A 288 25.01 -7.37 2.00
CA PRO A 288 25.01 -6.36 3.04
C PRO A 288 26.08 -5.35 2.70
N ILE A 289 25.73 -4.16 2.89
CA ILE A 289 26.61 -3.05 3.03
C ILE A 289 27.64 -3.45 4.08
N SER A 290 28.88 -3.45 3.65
CA SER A 290 30.11 -3.68 4.40
C SER A 290 30.01 -4.17 5.85
N ARG A 291 30.26 -5.43 6.08
CA ARG A 291 30.59 -5.93 7.43
C ARG A 291 32.01 -5.54 7.81
N THR A 292 32.20 -4.35 8.30
CA THR A 292 33.28 -4.15 9.26
C THR A 292 32.89 -4.88 10.53
N CYS A 293 33.70 -5.84 10.97
CA CYS A 293 33.48 -6.63 12.18
C CYS A 293 33.62 -5.76 13.43
N SER A 294 32.67 -4.85 13.66
CA SER A 294 32.49 -4.20 14.94
C SER A 294 31.28 -4.86 15.61
N PRO A 295 31.40 -5.39 16.85
CA PRO A 295 30.29 -6.04 17.55
C PRO A 295 29.14 -5.12 17.94
N GLN A 296 29.16 -3.88 17.50
CA GLN A 296 28.22 -2.82 17.88
C GLN A 296 27.37 -2.30 16.71
N LEU A 297 27.45 -2.90 15.52
CA LEU A 297 26.63 -2.47 14.38
C LEU A 297 25.28 -3.17 14.36
N THR A 298 24.21 -2.38 14.23
CA THR A 298 22.84 -2.89 14.06
C THR A 298 22.42 -2.71 12.61
N THR A 299 21.99 -3.80 11.96
CA THR A 299 21.41 -3.75 10.62
C THR A 299 19.90 -3.91 10.70
N THR A 300 19.18 -2.89 10.29
CA THR A 300 17.72 -2.89 10.24
C THR A 300 17.26 -3.01 8.79
N ARG A 301 16.34 -3.94 8.52
CA ARG A 301 15.61 -4.03 7.25
C ARG A 301 14.20 -3.54 7.46
N SER A 302 13.72 -2.74 6.50
CA SER A 302 12.35 -2.22 6.46
C SER A 302 11.69 -2.60 5.15
N PHE A 303 10.41 -2.95 5.20
CA PHE A 303 9.61 -3.31 4.05
C PHE A 303 8.25 -2.64 4.15
N ALA A 304 7.81 -1.99 3.07
CA ALA A 304 6.45 -1.50 2.93
C ALA A 304 5.89 -1.87 1.56
N THR A 305 4.60 -2.21 1.50
CA THR A 305 3.91 -2.54 0.25
C THR A 305 2.45 -2.10 0.27
N SER A 306 1.93 -1.74 -0.92
CA SER A 306 0.53 -1.46 -1.20
C SER A 306 0.11 -2.22 -2.45
N GLY A 307 -1.04 -2.89 -2.38
CA GLY A 307 -1.55 -3.76 -3.42
C GLY A 307 -2.76 -3.19 -4.15
N THR A 308 -2.97 -3.68 -5.37
CA THR A 308 -4.15 -3.42 -6.21
C THR A 308 -4.51 -4.66 -7.00
N GLY A 309 -5.79 -4.94 -7.18
CA GLY A 309 -6.27 -6.10 -7.94
C GLY A 309 -7.57 -6.69 -7.42
N ASN A 310 -7.75 -8.01 -7.56
CA ASN A 310 -8.89 -8.71 -7.00
C ASN A 310 -8.78 -8.82 -5.47
N GLY A 311 -9.49 -7.97 -4.75
CA GLY A 311 -9.39 -7.85 -3.31
C GLY A 311 -9.68 -9.14 -2.54
N ASP A 312 -10.62 -9.97 -3.02
CA ASP A 312 -10.96 -11.24 -2.37
C ASP A 312 -9.82 -12.27 -2.50
N SER A 313 -9.05 -12.20 -3.58
CA SER A 313 -7.82 -12.98 -3.74
C SER A 313 -6.71 -12.49 -2.81
N PHE A 314 -6.53 -11.16 -2.68
CA PHE A 314 -5.59 -10.57 -1.71
C PHE A 314 -5.94 -10.97 -0.27
N LEU A 315 -7.21 -10.95 0.11
CA LEU A 315 -7.70 -11.42 1.41
C LEU A 315 -7.41 -12.91 1.63
N ARG A 316 -7.67 -13.74 0.61
CA ARG A 316 -7.51 -15.21 0.67
C ARG A 316 -6.08 -15.62 1.00
N VAL A 317 -5.10 -14.99 0.38
CA VAL A 317 -3.67 -15.31 0.56
C VAL A 317 -2.96 -14.38 1.54
N ASN A 318 -3.65 -13.38 2.09
CA ASN A 318 -3.06 -12.33 2.94
C ASN A 318 -1.81 -11.72 2.27
N ALA A 319 -1.97 -11.25 1.03
CA ALA A 319 -0.91 -11.05 0.04
C ALA A 319 0.26 -10.19 0.53
N ALA A 320 -0.02 -9.02 1.09
CA ALA A 320 1.01 -8.09 1.55
C ALA A 320 1.82 -8.67 2.71
N ARG A 321 1.16 -9.33 3.67
CA ARG A 321 1.86 -9.96 4.80
C ARG A 321 2.62 -11.21 4.39
N THR A 322 2.11 -11.97 3.42
CA THR A 322 2.80 -13.15 2.87
C THR A 322 4.12 -12.76 2.23
N ALA A 323 4.15 -11.70 1.41
CA ALA A 323 5.38 -11.17 0.84
C ALA A 323 6.38 -10.73 1.94
N ALA A 324 5.92 -9.94 2.91
CA ALA A 324 6.74 -9.52 4.04
C ALA A 324 7.28 -10.70 4.87
N ALA A 325 6.44 -11.71 5.13
CA ALA A 325 6.84 -12.92 5.85
C ALA A 325 7.90 -13.73 5.09
N MET A 326 7.76 -13.85 3.78
CA MET A 326 8.77 -14.53 2.95
C MET A 326 10.09 -13.78 2.95
N ALA A 327 10.08 -12.44 2.84
CA ALA A 327 11.28 -11.63 2.92
C ALA A 327 11.98 -11.78 4.27
N ARG A 328 11.22 -11.74 5.36
CA ARG A 328 11.74 -11.79 6.72
C ARG A 328 12.18 -13.19 7.15
N TRP A 329 11.33 -14.21 6.96
CA TRP A 329 11.52 -15.53 7.55
C TRP A 329 12.22 -16.53 6.63
N LYS A 330 12.07 -16.39 5.30
CA LYS A 330 12.81 -17.21 4.32
C LYS A 330 14.17 -16.59 3.97
N GLY A 331 14.44 -15.33 4.37
CA GLY A 331 15.68 -14.63 4.08
C GLY A 331 15.94 -14.43 2.59
N ILE A 332 14.88 -14.29 1.79
CA ILE A 332 14.98 -13.92 0.37
C ILE A 332 14.85 -12.39 0.21
N SER A 333 15.21 -11.86 -0.96
CA SER A 333 15.01 -10.43 -1.23
C SER A 333 13.52 -10.09 -1.22
N SER A 334 13.19 -8.87 -0.81
CA SER A 334 11.80 -8.41 -0.79
C SER A 334 11.21 -8.35 -2.20
N ALA A 335 12.00 -8.01 -3.23
CA ALA A 335 11.59 -8.09 -4.62
C ALA A 335 11.16 -9.52 -5.00
N LYS A 336 12.00 -10.52 -4.72
CA LYS A 336 11.68 -11.93 -5.01
C LYS A 336 10.47 -12.41 -4.19
N ALA A 337 10.32 -11.97 -2.94
CA ALA A 337 9.17 -12.30 -2.12
C ALA A 337 7.88 -11.71 -2.70
N LEU A 338 7.92 -10.45 -3.17
CA LEU A 338 6.80 -9.77 -3.79
C LEU A 338 6.42 -10.45 -5.10
N THR A 339 7.38 -10.73 -5.99
CA THR A 339 7.17 -11.50 -7.24
C THR A 339 6.56 -12.87 -6.97
N ALA A 340 7.02 -13.60 -5.94
CA ALA A 340 6.45 -14.90 -5.58
C ALA A 340 4.98 -14.84 -5.18
N VAL A 341 4.48 -13.67 -4.78
CA VAL A 341 3.06 -13.47 -4.44
C VAL A 341 2.28 -12.90 -5.62
N THR A 342 2.73 -11.82 -6.24
CA THR A 342 1.97 -11.06 -7.23
C THR A 342 2.52 -11.12 -8.66
N GLY A 343 3.68 -11.70 -8.87
CA GLY A 343 4.23 -11.90 -10.21
C GLY A 343 3.52 -13.03 -10.98
N PRO A 344 3.87 -13.22 -12.25
CA PRO A 344 3.39 -14.37 -13.04
C PRO A 344 3.68 -15.70 -12.31
N ASP A 345 2.72 -16.61 -12.31
CA ASP A 345 2.75 -17.87 -11.57
C ASP A 345 2.94 -17.74 -10.05
N GLY A 346 2.69 -16.55 -9.51
CA GLY A 346 2.75 -16.28 -8.08
C GLY A 346 1.58 -16.88 -7.30
N GLU A 347 1.62 -16.72 -5.98
CA GLU A 347 0.62 -17.27 -5.05
C GLU A 347 -0.78 -16.73 -5.31
N LEU A 348 -0.89 -15.44 -5.69
CA LEU A 348 -2.14 -14.79 -6.02
C LEU A 348 -2.82 -15.48 -7.21
N GLN A 349 -2.08 -15.67 -8.30
CA GLN A 349 -2.55 -16.38 -9.50
C GLN A 349 -2.94 -17.82 -9.18
N LYS A 350 -2.11 -18.56 -8.47
CA LYS A 350 -2.37 -19.95 -8.07
C LYS A 350 -3.61 -20.11 -7.22
N SER A 351 -3.92 -19.10 -6.39
CA SER A 351 -5.11 -19.12 -5.53
C SER A 351 -6.43 -19.12 -6.30
N ALA A 352 -6.43 -18.69 -7.55
CA ALA A 352 -7.60 -18.71 -8.42
C ALA A 352 -7.92 -20.09 -8.98
N GLY A 353 -6.91 -20.97 -9.14
CA GLY A 353 -7.10 -22.29 -9.75
C GLY A 353 -7.72 -22.19 -11.14
N ASP A 354 -8.74 -22.99 -11.41
CA ASP A 354 -9.44 -23.03 -12.70
C ASP A 354 -10.20 -21.75 -13.04
N ARG A 355 -10.32 -20.81 -12.09
CA ARG A 355 -10.96 -19.50 -12.32
C ARG A 355 -10.00 -18.43 -12.84
N TRP A 356 -8.71 -18.73 -12.89
CA TRP A 356 -7.71 -17.85 -13.48
C TRP A 356 -8.08 -17.50 -14.94
N MET A 357 -7.95 -16.23 -15.31
CA MET A 357 -8.35 -15.68 -16.63
C MET A 357 -9.84 -15.83 -16.98
N VAL A 358 -10.68 -16.31 -16.05
CA VAL A 358 -12.13 -16.50 -16.25
C VAL A 358 -12.95 -15.53 -15.44
N THR A 359 -12.58 -15.28 -14.18
CA THR A 359 -13.37 -14.47 -13.24
C THR A 359 -12.67 -13.21 -12.75
N GLY A 360 -11.42 -12.98 -13.18
CA GLY A 360 -10.55 -11.93 -12.63
C GLY A 360 -10.00 -12.26 -11.23
N GLU A 361 -10.33 -13.43 -10.66
CA GLU A 361 -9.68 -13.90 -9.44
C GLU A 361 -8.20 -14.16 -9.69
N GLY A 362 -7.38 -13.85 -8.68
CA GLY A 362 -5.94 -14.01 -8.75
C GLY A 362 -5.20 -12.87 -9.45
N GLU A 363 -5.90 -11.95 -10.12
CA GLU A 363 -5.28 -10.80 -10.78
C GLU A 363 -4.88 -9.72 -9.76
N GLY A 364 -3.68 -9.15 -9.97
CA GLY A 364 -3.24 -8.03 -9.17
C GLY A 364 -1.74 -7.78 -9.23
N GLY A 365 -1.32 -6.79 -8.45
CA GLY A 365 0.06 -6.40 -8.31
C GLY A 365 0.30 -5.62 -7.03
N MET A 366 1.56 -5.45 -6.68
CA MET A 366 2.01 -4.65 -5.55
C MET A 366 3.15 -3.73 -5.94
N ILE A 367 3.16 -2.54 -5.34
CA ILE A 367 4.32 -1.66 -5.25
C ILE A 367 4.89 -1.77 -3.85
N GLY A 368 6.19 -1.57 -3.70
CA GLY A 368 6.83 -1.59 -2.38
C GLY A 368 8.17 -0.87 -2.36
N ILE A 369 8.68 -0.71 -1.16
CA ILE A 369 10.02 -0.24 -0.86
C ILE A 369 10.65 -1.21 0.12
N GLU A 370 11.90 -1.59 -0.13
CA GLU A 370 12.79 -2.18 0.84
C GLU A 370 13.85 -1.16 1.22
N SER A 371 14.18 -1.08 2.51
CA SER A 371 15.31 -0.30 3.00
C SER A 371 16.15 -1.15 3.94
N VAL A 372 17.47 -1.03 3.82
CA VAL A 372 18.44 -1.62 4.74
C VAL A 372 19.30 -0.52 5.27
N VAL A 373 19.33 -0.36 6.58
CA VAL A 373 20.09 0.70 7.27
C VAL A 373 21.03 0.08 8.29
N VAL A 374 22.29 0.47 8.25
CA VAL A 374 23.31 0.07 9.22
C VAL A 374 23.58 1.25 10.15
N ARG A 375 23.47 1.01 11.45
CA ARG A 375 23.70 2.02 12.49
C ARG A 375 24.87 1.62 13.38
N ASP A 376 25.61 2.64 13.87
CA ASP A 376 26.61 2.46 14.91
C ASP A 376 25.98 2.30 16.31
N ALA A 377 26.81 2.16 17.35
CA ALA A 377 26.38 2.02 18.74
C ALA A 377 25.66 3.27 19.26
N GLU A 378 25.95 4.42 18.72
CA GLU A 378 25.35 5.71 19.03
C GLU A 378 24.01 5.92 18.28
N GLY A 379 23.65 5.01 17.34
CA GLY A 379 22.42 5.06 16.57
C GLY A 379 22.51 5.88 15.27
N ASN A 380 23.70 6.39 14.91
CA ASN A 380 23.89 7.13 13.68
C ASN A 380 23.86 6.18 12.46
N ILE A 381 23.27 6.62 11.37
CA ILE A 381 23.28 5.89 10.11
C ILE A 381 24.68 6.01 9.50
N ILE A 382 25.37 4.88 9.34
CA ILE A 382 26.71 4.80 8.74
C ILE A 382 26.68 4.26 7.33
N ASP A 383 25.63 3.53 6.98
CA ASP A 383 25.43 2.98 5.66
C ASP A 383 23.94 2.68 5.43
N GLY A 384 23.50 2.70 4.17
CA GLY A 384 22.10 2.43 3.84
C GLY A 384 21.89 2.22 2.36
N ARG A 385 20.86 1.40 2.03
CA ARG A 385 20.36 1.26 0.67
C ARG A 385 18.86 1.15 0.70
N SER A 386 18.24 1.50 -0.41
CA SER A 386 16.82 1.27 -0.63
C SER A 386 16.58 0.77 -2.04
N ASP A 387 15.58 -0.07 -2.19
CA ASP A 387 15.16 -0.60 -3.49
C ASP A 387 13.65 -0.38 -3.65
N ILE A 388 13.25 0.16 -4.81
CA ILE A 388 11.85 0.18 -5.24
C ILE A 388 11.56 -1.20 -5.80
N ILE A 389 10.52 -1.83 -5.29
CA ILE A 389 10.12 -3.18 -5.66
C ILE A 389 8.68 -3.17 -6.16
N GLN A 390 8.42 -3.93 -7.20
CA GLN A 390 7.09 -3.99 -7.80
C GLN A 390 6.96 -5.23 -8.69
N ASP A 391 5.76 -5.79 -8.74
CA ASP A 391 5.42 -6.84 -9.70
C ASP A 391 3.90 -6.98 -9.81
N HIS A 392 3.43 -7.56 -10.91
CA HIS A 392 2.03 -7.81 -11.18
C HIS A 392 1.87 -8.97 -12.18
N ASN A 393 0.74 -9.65 -12.12
CA ASN A 393 0.38 -10.73 -13.01
C ASN A 393 -0.78 -10.38 -13.98
N CYS A 394 -1.34 -9.18 -13.84
CA CYS A 394 -2.35 -8.66 -14.76
C CYS A 394 -1.70 -7.98 -15.98
N PRO A 395 -2.47 -7.71 -17.06
CA PRO A 395 -1.93 -7.12 -18.29
C PRO A 395 -1.18 -5.81 -18.10
N GLY A 396 -1.63 -4.96 -17.17
CA GLY A 396 -0.95 -3.70 -16.88
C GLY A 396 -1.26 -3.21 -15.48
N MET A 397 -0.32 -2.43 -14.92
CA MET A 397 -0.46 -1.77 -13.63
C MET A 397 0.19 -0.39 -13.71
N PHE A 398 -0.56 0.67 -13.43
CA PHE A 398 0.00 2.03 -13.38
C PHE A 398 0.93 2.19 -12.19
N ARG A 399 2.16 2.58 -12.44
CA ARG A 399 3.20 2.77 -11.45
C ARG A 399 3.97 4.04 -11.75
N ALA A 400 4.29 4.79 -10.71
CA ALA A 400 5.14 5.98 -10.83
C ALA A 400 6.11 6.04 -9.65
N TRP A 401 7.35 6.39 -9.91
CA TRP A 401 8.37 6.55 -8.89
C TRP A 401 9.42 7.60 -9.31
N VAL A 402 10.29 7.95 -8.39
CA VAL A 402 11.48 8.75 -8.69
C VAL A 402 12.68 7.81 -8.66
N ASP A 403 13.47 7.80 -9.74
CA ASP A 403 14.68 6.98 -9.83
C ASP A 403 15.87 7.60 -9.08
N ASP A 404 17.01 6.89 -9.03
CA ASP A 404 18.22 7.33 -8.34
C ASP A 404 18.82 8.62 -8.94
N SER A 405 18.45 8.98 -10.17
CA SER A 405 18.86 10.23 -10.81
C SER A 405 17.94 11.41 -10.48
N GLY A 406 16.88 11.18 -9.69
CA GLY A 406 15.88 12.19 -9.35
C GLY A 406 14.81 12.40 -10.43
N LYS A 407 14.75 11.54 -11.45
CA LYS A 407 13.74 11.62 -12.51
C LYS A 407 12.48 10.87 -12.14
N ALA A 408 11.33 11.48 -12.48
CA ALA A 408 10.06 10.80 -12.40
C ALA A 408 9.93 9.75 -13.51
N VAL A 409 9.60 8.52 -13.14
CA VAL A 409 9.36 7.40 -14.05
C VAL A 409 7.90 7.01 -13.94
N PHE A 410 7.27 6.71 -15.07
CA PHE A 410 5.93 6.19 -15.16
C PHE A 410 5.94 4.93 -16.03
N GLN A 411 5.32 3.86 -15.56
CA GLN A 411 5.27 2.58 -16.27
C GLN A 411 3.92 1.91 -16.08
N VAL A 412 3.44 1.22 -17.11
CA VAL A 412 2.18 0.46 -17.09
C VAL A 412 2.44 -1.03 -17.30
N TRP A 413 3.28 -1.37 -18.28
CA TRP A 413 3.55 -2.74 -18.73
C TRP A 413 4.83 -3.29 -18.10
N HIS A 414 5.07 -4.59 -18.21
CA HIS A 414 6.38 -5.19 -17.92
C HIS A 414 7.43 -4.67 -18.91
N ASP A 415 8.70 -4.64 -18.49
CA ASP A 415 9.81 -4.28 -19.37
C ASP A 415 9.87 -5.20 -20.57
N GLY A 416 9.97 -4.62 -21.79
CA GLY A 416 10.01 -5.36 -23.03
C GLY A 416 8.69 -5.93 -23.54
N ALA A 417 7.61 -5.86 -22.75
CA ALA A 417 6.28 -6.26 -23.20
C ALA A 417 5.66 -5.17 -24.07
N GLN A 418 5.38 -5.51 -25.35
CA GLN A 418 4.53 -4.66 -26.17
C GLN A 418 3.08 -5.00 -25.89
N ALA A 419 2.19 -4.00 -25.92
CA ALA A 419 0.76 -4.17 -25.69
C ALA A 419 0.11 -5.28 -26.57
N ARG A 420 0.72 -5.59 -27.71
CA ARG A 420 0.28 -6.66 -28.63
C ARG A 420 0.63 -8.07 -28.14
N ASP A 421 1.69 -8.24 -27.36
CA ASP A 421 2.18 -9.58 -26.94
C ASP A 421 1.37 -10.13 -25.78
N GLN A 422 0.54 -9.29 -25.13
CA GLN A 422 -0.29 -9.68 -23.98
C GLN A 422 -1.77 -9.95 -24.37
N GLY A 423 -2.03 -10.25 -25.63
CA GLY A 423 -3.39 -10.61 -26.09
C GLY A 423 -4.34 -9.43 -26.26
N PHE A 424 -3.80 -8.21 -26.22
CA PHE A 424 -4.56 -7.00 -26.54
C PHE A 424 -4.76 -6.85 -28.03
N VAL A 425 -5.80 -7.50 -28.57
CA VAL A 425 -6.33 -7.23 -29.89
C VAL A 425 -7.50 -6.25 -29.74
N GLY A 426 -7.19 -4.98 -29.44
CA GLY A 426 -8.11 -3.87 -29.55
C GLY A 426 -7.68 -3.04 -30.75
N GLU A 427 -8.46 -3.04 -31.82
CA GLU A 427 -8.37 -2.04 -32.88
C GLU A 427 -8.60 -0.67 -32.24
N GLY A 428 -7.57 0.19 -32.17
CA GLY A 428 -7.72 1.58 -31.76
C GLY A 428 -6.92 2.08 -30.57
N CYS A 429 -5.73 1.53 -30.33
CA CYS A 429 -4.79 2.21 -29.44
C CYS A 429 -4.28 3.48 -30.14
N PRO A 430 -4.60 4.71 -29.66
CA PRO A 430 -4.08 5.93 -30.27
C PRO A 430 -2.55 5.90 -30.25
N GLU A 431 -1.91 6.36 -31.33
CA GLU A 431 -0.44 6.47 -31.42
C GLU A 431 0.17 7.33 -30.31
N ASP A 432 -0.63 8.20 -29.69
CA ASP A 432 -0.24 9.08 -28.59
C ASP A 432 0.12 8.35 -27.29
N VAL A 433 -0.40 7.14 -27.04
CA VAL A 433 -0.02 6.34 -25.85
C VAL A 433 1.43 5.83 -25.95
N ARG A 434 1.94 5.66 -27.17
CA ARG A 434 3.35 5.29 -27.38
C ARG A 434 4.33 6.40 -27.00
N SER A 435 3.88 7.65 -26.94
CA SER A 435 4.70 8.79 -26.52
C SER A 435 4.81 8.88 -24.98
N LEU A 436 3.87 8.31 -24.23
CA LEU A 436 3.89 8.30 -22.77
C LEU A 436 4.88 7.26 -22.19
N GLU A 437 5.24 6.23 -22.95
CA GLU A 437 6.22 5.22 -22.53
C GLU A 437 7.64 5.79 -22.31
N LYS A 438 7.91 7.02 -22.77
CA LYS A 438 9.22 7.66 -22.69
C LYS A 438 9.20 9.08 -22.15
N THR A 439 8.10 9.55 -21.61
CA THR A 439 8.06 10.91 -21.05
C THR A 439 8.76 10.90 -19.68
N VAL A 440 10.07 11.01 -19.74
CA VAL A 440 10.89 11.40 -18.60
C VAL A 440 10.64 12.90 -18.41
N VAL A 441 9.83 13.27 -17.46
CA VAL A 441 9.66 14.67 -17.09
C VAL A 441 10.82 15.06 -16.19
N SER A 442 11.78 15.80 -16.72
CA SER A 442 12.77 16.52 -15.91
C SER A 442 12.06 17.64 -15.16
N MET A 443 12.01 17.58 -13.84
CA MET A 443 11.68 18.72 -12.99
C MET A 443 12.90 19.59 -12.74
#